data_a6ef7dcb213a6fb9072844c68a79f9ab
#
_entry.id   a6ef7dcb213a6fb9072844c68a79f9ab
#
_cell.length_a   1.000
_cell.length_b   1.000
_cell.length_c   1.000
_cell.angle_alpha   90.00
_cell.angle_beta   90.00
_cell.angle_gamma   90.00
#
_symmetry.space_group_name_H-M   'P 1'
#
loop_
_entity.id
_entity.type
_entity.pdbx_description
1 polymer ?
#
loop_
_entity_poly.entity_id
_entity_poly.type
_entity_poly.pdbx_seq_one_letter_code
_entity_poly.pdbx_strand_id
1 'polypeptide(L)'
;GQGVGFFFLDVGWFGKKYPRKRDNTALGDWVVDTEKLPDGIEGLLRDAKKNGVKFGIWIEPEMTNTKSELYEKHPDWVIKAPKRDAVVGRGGTQLVLDLGNPKVQDFVFDVVDDLLTKYPDIAYIKWDANMPIMNHGSQYLPVADQSHLYIAYHRGFSNVIDRIRAKYKDVVIQCCASGGGRANWGFLRGFDEFWVSDNTDALQRVYMQYGTSFFFPAIAMASHISAVPNHTVFRTTSLKYRIDVAMSGRLGMEIQPKNMTDEEKALCRKAISEYKEIRPVVQFGDLYRLVSPYDNQGLSSIMYVSEAKDKAVFYWWKMANFYNVHLPRVKMAGLDANRI
;
A
#
# COMPACT_ATOMS: atom_id res chain seq x y z
N GLY A 1 18.28 -7.36 15.27
CA GLY A 1 17.25 -7.00 14.31
C GLY A 1 16.73 -8.19 13.50
N GLN A 2 15.50 -8.06 13.00
CA GLN A 2 14.85 -9.10 12.17
C GLN A 2 15.29 -9.08 10.70
N GLY A 3 16.19 -8.17 10.32
CA GLY A 3 16.66 -8.02 8.94
C GLY A 3 15.74 -7.26 8.00
N VAL A 4 14.65 -6.64 8.50
CA VAL A 4 13.78 -5.75 7.72
C VAL A 4 14.51 -4.47 7.33
N GLY A 5 14.20 -3.93 6.15
CA GLY A 5 14.82 -2.70 5.64
C GLY A 5 14.09 -1.43 6.06
N PHE A 6 12.77 -1.50 6.25
CA PHE A 6 11.91 -0.37 6.61
C PHE A 6 11.07 -0.70 7.84
N PHE A 7 10.91 0.28 8.72
CA PHE A 7 9.84 0.34 9.71
C PHE A 7 8.85 1.41 9.26
N PHE A 8 7.57 1.07 9.25
CA PHE A 8 6.53 1.92 8.73
C PHE A 8 5.48 2.22 9.80
N LEU A 9 5.18 3.51 10.01
CA LEU A 9 4.14 3.98 10.90
C LEU A 9 2.85 4.22 10.10
N ASP A 10 1.83 3.42 10.37
CA ASP A 10 0.52 3.54 9.76
C ASP A 10 -0.32 4.68 10.40
N VAL A 11 -1.59 4.76 10.04
CA VAL A 11 -2.56 5.77 10.47
C VAL A 11 -2.60 5.99 11.99
N GLY A 12 -2.89 7.23 12.40
CA GLY A 12 -3.18 7.55 13.80
C GLY A 12 -2.10 8.34 14.52
N TRP A 13 -1.09 8.87 13.82
CA TRP A 13 -0.01 9.65 14.40
C TRP A 13 -0.30 11.16 14.51
N PHE A 14 -1.41 11.66 13.94
CA PHE A 14 -1.70 13.07 13.74
C PHE A 14 -3.02 13.51 14.37
N GLY A 15 -3.25 14.83 14.38
CA GLY A 15 -4.45 15.51 14.86
C GLY A 15 -4.29 16.02 16.30
N LYS A 16 -4.30 17.35 16.47
CA LYS A 16 -4.19 18.00 17.77
C LYS A 16 -5.56 18.30 18.37
N LYS A 17 -6.38 19.09 17.70
CA LYS A 17 -7.74 19.46 18.17
C LYS A 17 -8.70 18.26 18.11
N TYR A 18 -8.56 17.47 17.08
CA TYR A 18 -9.36 16.26 16.82
C TYR A 18 -8.44 15.05 16.70
N PRO A 19 -7.95 14.44 17.80
CA PRO A 19 -6.99 13.33 17.71
C PRO A 19 -7.49 12.17 16.86
N ARG A 20 -6.64 11.62 16.00
CA ARG A 20 -6.95 10.49 15.12
C ARG A 20 -7.03 9.18 15.92
N LYS A 21 -8.15 8.96 16.63
CA LYS A 21 -8.41 7.72 17.38
C LYS A 21 -9.20 6.69 16.57
N ARG A 22 -9.91 7.14 15.53
CA ARG A 22 -10.70 6.34 14.58
C ARG A 22 -10.72 7.03 13.23
N ASP A 23 -11.36 6.41 12.22
CA ASP A 23 -11.42 6.93 10.84
C ASP A 23 -12.34 8.15 10.65
N ASN A 24 -12.85 8.73 11.71
CA ASN A 24 -13.86 9.79 11.66
C ASN A 24 -13.36 11.18 12.07
N THR A 25 -12.06 11.34 12.30
CA THR A 25 -11.47 12.63 12.73
C THR A 25 -10.11 12.86 12.10
N ALA A 26 -9.70 14.13 12.06
CA ALA A 26 -8.34 14.64 11.86
C ALA A 26 -7.76 14.54 10.44
N LEU A 27 -8.35 13.83 9.47
CA LEU A 27 -7.81 13.93 8.10
C LEU A 27 -7.81 15.39 7.66
N GLY A 28 -6.64 15.85 7.19
CA GLY A 28 -6.36 17.23 6.88
C GLY A 28 -5.46 17.94 7.90
N ASP A 29 -5.41 17.45 9.14
CA ASP A 29 -4.67 18.06 10.24
C ASP A 29 -3.38 17.27 10.50
N TRP A 30 -2.35 17.46 9.66
CA TRP A 30 -1.11 16.68 9.65
C TRP A 30 -0.11 17.13 10.73
N VAL A 31 -0.62 17.40 11.93
CA VAL A 31 0.18 17.78 13.12
C VAL A 31 0.33 16.56 14.02
N VAL A 32 1.55 16.28 14.43
CA VAL A 32 1.87 15.13 15.30
C VAL A 32 1.05 15.17 16.59
N ASP A 33 0.40 14.06 16.92
CA ASP A 33 -0.26 13.85 18.22
C ASP A 33 0.80 13.52 19.28
N THR A 34 1.20 14.52 20.04
CA THR A 34 2.24 14.38 21.07
C THR A 34 1.79 13.63 22.33
N GLU A 35 0.49 13.38 22.51
CA GLU A 35 0.01 12.48 23.57
C GLU A 35 0.34 11.02 23.22
N LYS A 36 0.21 10.65 21.93
CA LYS A 36 0.56 9.32 21.44
C LYS A 36 2.05 9.13 21.19
N LEU A 37 2.69 10.19 20.72
CA LEU A 37 4.11 10.22 20.37
C LEU A 37 4.80 11.32 21.19
N PRO A 38 5.10 11.09 22.47
CA PRO A 38 5.71 12.11 23.32
C PRO A 38 7.04 12.66 22.80
N ASP A 39 7.84 11.79 22.15
CA ASP A 39 9.11 12.17 21.50
C ASP A 39 8.94 12.58 20.02
N GLY A 40 7.71 12.75 19.55
CA GLY A 40 7.40 13.07 18.17
C GLY A 40 7.80 11.99 17.15
N ILE A 41 7.82 12.36 15.88
CA ILE A 41 8.36 11.53 14.80
C ILE A 41 9.89 11.42 14.96
N GLU A 42 10.54 12.43 15.51
CA GLU A 42 11.98 12.46 15.79
C GLU A 42 12.43 11.28 16.64
N GLY A 43 11.63 10.90 17.66
CA GLY A 43 11.89 9.73 18.49
C GLY A 43 11.92 8.43 17.68
N LEU A 44 10.94 8.26 16.81
CA LEU A 44 10.84 7.07 15.94
C LEU A 44 11.96 7.00 14.91
N LEU A 45 12.33 8.14 14.31
CA LEU A 45 13.47 8.24 13.39
C LEU A 45 14.79 7.88 14.08
N ARG A 46 15.02 8.41 15.28
CA ARG A 46 16.20 8.09 16.11
C ARG A 46 16.29 6.59 16.39
N ASP A 47 15.16 5.98 16.78
CA ASP A 47 15.10 4.55 17.09
C ASP A 47 15.26 3.68 15.84
N ALA A 48 14.66 4.06 14.70
CA ALA A 48 14.85 3.39 13.43
C ALA A 48 16.33 3.42 13.01
N LYS A 49 16.96 4.58 13.05
CA LYS A 49 18.39 4.77 12.72
C LYS A 49 19.30 3.94 13.63
N LYS A 50 19.05 3.93 14.95
CA LYS A 50 19.79 3.10 15.92
C LYS A 50 19.73 1.61 15.60
N ASN A 51 18.61 1.16 15.03
CA ASN A 51 18.39 -0.23 14.64
C ASN A 51 18.79 -0.54 13.18
N GLY A 52 19.37 0.41 12.45
CA GLY A 52 19.76 0.23 11.06
C GLY A 52 18.57 0.03 10.10
N VAL A 53 17.42 0.60 10.42
CA VAL A 53 16.16 0.48 9.67
C VAL A 53 15.76 1.85 9.15
N LYS A 54 15.33 1.94 7.90
CA LYS A 54 14.74 3.17 7.34
C LYS A 54 13.30 3.33 7.86
N PHE A 55 12.85 4.59 7.93
CA PHE A 55 11.52 4.92 8.43
C PHE A 55 10.57 5.34 7.31
N GLY A 56 9.31 4.93 7.43
CA GLY A 56 8.23 5.32 6.55
C GLY A 56 6.98 5.78 7.31
N ILE A 57 6.11 6.52 6.65
CA ILE A 57 4.91 7.11 7.24
C ILE A 57 3.71 7.03 6.29
N TRP A 58 2.52 6.88 6.86
CA TRP A 58 1.24 6.91 6.16
C TRP A 58 0.67 8.33 6.10
N ILE A 59 0.14 8.69 4.94
CA ILE A 59 -0.65 9.90 4.73
C ILE A 59 -1.84 9.62 3.82
N GLU A 60 -2.90 10.43 3.95
CA GLU A 60 -4.07 10.44 3.07
C GLU A 60 -4.41 11.91 2.72
N PRO A 61 -3.54 12.60 1.95
CA PRO A 61 -3.57 14.07 1.87
C PRO A 61 -4.63 14.61 0.93
N GLU A 62 -5.27 13.77 0.13
CA GLU A 62 -6.38 14.14 -0.75
C GLU A 62 -7.74 14.15 -0.03
N MET A 63 -7.77 13.84 1.26
CA MET A 63 -8.99 13.67 2.03
C MET A 63 -9.00 14.55 3.27
N THR A 64 -10.21 14.86 3.75
CA THR A 64 -10.44 15.51 5.04
C THR A 64 -11.60 14.86 5.77
N ASN A 65 -11.70 15.07 7.07
CA ASN A 65 -12.90 14.75 7.84
C ASN A 65 -13.69 16.02 8.13
N THR A 66 -15.01 15.93 8.28
CA THR A 66 -15.83 17.04 8.78
C THR A 66 -15.40 17.48 10.20
N LYS A 67 -14.75 16.56 10.95
CA LYS A 67 -14.11 16.84 12.24
C LYS A 67 -12.60 17.01 12.03
N SER A 68 -12.21 18.14 11.43
CA SER A 68 -10.83 18.58 11.26
C SER A 68 -10.75 20.10 11.28
N GLU A 69 -9.60 20.64 11.67
CA GLU A 69 -9.34 22.08 11.60
C GLU A 69 -9.26 22.54 10.14
N LEU A 70 -8.82 21.68 9.23
CA LEU A 70 -8.82 21.98 7.78
C LEU A 70 -10.24 22.25 7.29
N TYR A 71 -11.19 21.39 7.59
CA TYR A 71 -12.57 21.56 7.13
C TYR A 71 -13.25 22.76 7.79
N GLU A 72 -12.95 23.07 9.04
CA GLU A 72 -13.44 24.29 9.71
C GLU A 72 -12.99 25.56 9.00
N LYS A 73 -11.73 25.57 8.52
CA LYS A 73 -11.13 26.74 7.83
C LYS A 73 -11.51 26.83 6.36
N HIS A 74 -11.63 25.69 5.70
CA HIS A 74 -11.80 25.57 4.25
C HIS A 74 -12.89 24.56 3.85
N PRO A 75 -14.16 24.79 4.24
CA PRO A 75 -15.27 23.92 3.83
C PRO A 75 -15.54 24.01 2.32
N ASP A 76 -15.01 25.03 1.66
CA ASP A 76 -15.06 25.25 0.23
C ASP A 76 -14.05 24.42 -0.59
N TRP A 77 -13.12 23.73 0.08
CA TRP A 77 -12.10 22.93 -0.58
C TRP A 77 -12.53 21.49 -0.89
N VAL A 78 -13.69 21.08 -0.42
CA VAL A 78 -14.18 19.72 -0.67
C VAL A 78 -14.99 19.62 -1.96
N ILE A 79 -14.89 18.48 -2.61
CA ILE A 79 -15.75 18.14 -3.75
C ILE A 79 -17.19 18.06 -3.26
N LYS A 80 -18.02 18.91 -3.86
CA LYS A 80 -19.43 19.05 -3.50
C LYS A 80 -20.17 19.71 -4.66
N ALA A 81 -21.32 19.14 -5.03
CA ALA A 81 -22.18 19.79 -6.00
C ALA A 81 -22.70 21.13 -5.47
N PRO A 82 -22.69 22.21 -6.27
CA PRO A 82 -23.23 23.49 -5.87
C PRO A 82 -24.67 23.36 -5.32
N LYS A 83 -24.95 24.03 -4.21
CA LYS A 83 -26.28 24.05 -3.55
C LYS A 83 -26.77 22.68 -3.03
N ARG A 84 -25.88 21.69 -2.87
CA ARG A 84 -26.20 20.40 -2.22
C ARG A 84 -25.30 20.18 -1.04
N ASP A 85 -25.73 19.35 -0.08
CA ASP A 85 -24.88 18.93 1.01
C ASP A 85 -23.77 18.02 0.52
N ALA A 86 -22.65 18.03 1.21
CA ALA A 86 -21.56 17.12 0.90
C ALA A 86 -21.96 15.68 1.24
N VAL A 87 -21.66 14.74 0.35
CA VAL A 87 -21.84 13.31 0.64
C VAL A 87 -20.62 12.84 1.43
N VAL A 88 -20.84 12.55 2.70
CA VAL A 88 -19.80 12.03 3.58
C VAL A 88 -19.64 10.53 3.41
N GLY A 89 -18.40 10.08 3.39
CA GLY A 89 -18.04 8.68 3.23
C GLY A 89 -17.60 8.01 4.52
N ARG A 90 -16.51 7.29 4.44
CA ARG A 90 -15.91 6.46 5.50
C ARG A 90 -15.98 7.10 6.89
N GLY A 91 -16.46 6.32 7.86
CA GLY A 91 -16.66 6.81 9.23
C GLY A 91 -17.77 7.88 9.38
N GLY A 92 -18.57 8.13 8.33
CA GLY A 92 -19.62 9.14 8.31
C GLY A 92 -19.12 10.58 8.32
N THR A 93 -17.85 10.82 8.03
CA THR A 93 -17.24 12.16 8.13
C THR A 93 -16.21 12.45 7.04
N GLN A 94 -15.76 11.47 6.26
CA GLN A 94 -14.69 11.65 5.28
C GLN A 94 -15.19 12.32 3.99
N LEU A 95 -14.40 13.25 3.47
CA LEU A 95 -14.66 14.04 2.28
C LEU A 95 -13.41 14.07 1.40
N VAL A 96 -13.60 14.24 0.09
CA VAL A 96 -12.54 14.38 -0.89
C VAL A 96 -12.23 15.86 -1.12
N LEU A 97 -10.95 16.23 -1.08
CA LEU A 97 -10.49 17.58 -1.41
C LEU A 97 -10.49 17.78 -2.93
N ASP A 98 -10.86 18.98 -3.40
CA ASP A 98 -10.93 19.31 -4.82
C ASP A 98 -9.57 19.70 -5.40
N LEU A 99 -8.83 18.73 -5.93
CA LEU A 99 -7.55 18.96 -6.60
C LEU A 99 -7.67 19.75 -7.93
N GLY A 100 -8.89 20.02 -8.42
CA GLY A 100 -9.09 21.02 -9.48
C GLY A 100 -8.76 22.44 -9.01
N ASN A 101 -8.75 22.69 -7.69
CA ASN A 101 -8.40 23.98 -7.09
C ASN A 101 -6.88 24.06 -6.82
N PRO A 102 -6.17 25.05 -7.42
CA PRO A 102 -4.72 25.21 -7.20
C PRO A 102 -4.32 25.38 -5.72
N LYS A 103 -5.16 26.02 -4.90
CA LYS A 103 -4.88 26.15 -3.46
C LYS A 103 -4.89 24.79 -2.74
N VAL A 104 -5.75 23.88 -3.16
CA VAL A 104 -5.78 22.51 -2.65
C VAL A 104 -4.56 21.73 -3.15
N GLN A 105 -4.12 21.93 -4.38
CA GLN A 105 -2.88 21.34 -4.89
C GLN A 105 -1.67 21.80 -4.07
N ASP A 106 -1.58 23.08 -3.74
CA ASP A 106 -0.52 23.62 -2.89
C ASP A 106 -0.57 23.01 -1.50
N PHE A 107 -1.74 22.95 -0.87
CA PHE A 107 -1.91 22.30 0.42
C PHE A 107 -1.45 20.83 0.41
N VAL A 108 -1.85 20.05 -0.58
CA VAL A 108 -1.47 18.62 -0.67
C VAL A 108 0.04 18.46 -0.91
N PHE A 109 0.64 19.34 -1.72
CA PHE A 109 2.08 19.40 -1.88
C PHE A 109 2.77 19.73 -0.55
N ASP A 110 2.30 20.76 0.15
CA ASP A 110 2.89 21.25 1.40
C ASP A 110 2.84 20.18 2.51
N VAL A 111 1.79 19.35 2.56
CA VAL A 111 1.74 18.19 3.49
C VAL A 111 2.96 17.29 3.35
N VAL A 112 3.36 16.99 2.12
CA VAL A 112 4.53 16.16 1.86
C VAL A 112 5.82 16.93 2.05
N ASP A 113 5.85 18.17 1.57
CA ASP A 113 7.04 19.03 1.62
C ASP A 113 7.44 19.36 3.05
N ASP A 114 6.48 19.71 3.90
CA ASP A 114 6.70 19.98 5.33
C ASP A 114 7.21 18.74 6.06
N LEU A 115 6.59 17.57 5.81
CA LEU A 115 7.03 16.31 6.42
C LEU A 115 8.47 15.96 6.03
N LEU A 116 8.80 16.01 4.74
CA LEU A 116 10.12 15.61 4.26
C LEU A 116 11.20 16.67 4.51
N THR A 117 10.83 17.95 4.58
CA THR A 117 11.75 19.03 4.97
C THR A 117 12.06 18.95 6.46
N LYS A 118 11.04 18.75 7.28
CA LYS A 118 11.21 18.63 8.73
C LYS A 118 11.88 17.31 9.14
N TYR A 119 11.59 16.24 8.43
CA TYR A 119 12.03 14.88 8.72
C TYR A 119 12.73 14.24 7.51
N PRO A 120 13.91 14.69 7.12
CA PRO A 120 14.60 14.25 5.90
C PRO A 120 15.02 12.76 5.92
N ASP A 121 14.99 12.11 7.08
CA ASP A 121 15.26 10.67 7.22
C ASP A 121 14.03 9.79 6.91
N ILE A 122 12.86 10.37 6.59
CA ILE A 122 11.73 9.62 6.05
C ILE A 122 12.07 9.15 4.63
N ALA A 123 12.10 7.84 4.44
CA ALA A 123 12.49 7.20 3.17
C ALA A 123 11.34 6.50 2.44
N TYR A 124 10.14 6.50 3.05
CA TYR A 124 8.97 5.82 2.48
C TYR A 124 7.68 6.52 2.91
N ILE A 125 6.77 6.69 1.96
CA ILE A 125 5.41 7.22 2.19
C ILE A 125 4.40 6.21 1.65
N LYS A 126 3.43 5.80 2.49
CA LYS A 126 2.20 5.17 2.02
C LYS A 126 1.16 6.28 1.81
N TRP A 127 0.86 6.53 0.56
CA TRP A 127 -0.14 7.51 0.14
C TRP A 127 -1.47 6.80 -0.08
N ASP A 128 -2.43 7.10 0.76
CA ASP A 128 -3.75 6.48 0.72
C ASP A 128 -4.83 7.43 0.16
N ALA A 129 -5.96 6.85 -0.27
CA ALA A 129 -7.15 7.56 -0.71
C ALA A 129 -8.38 6.64 -0.56
N ASN A 130 -9.00 6.66 0.59
CA ASN A 130 -10.00 5.67 0.99
C ASN A 130 -11.45 6.05 0.69
N MET A 131 -11.67 7.12 -0.05
CA MET A 131 -13.00 7.55 -0.44
C MET A 131 -13.05 7.86 -1.94
N PRO A 132 -13.98 7.24 -2.70
CA PRO A 132 -14.23 7.64 -4.08
C PRO A 132 -14.97 8.99 -4.13
N ILE A 133 -14.90 9.67 -5.26
CA ILE A 133 -15.71 10.86 -5.50
C ILE A 133 -17.18 10.42 -5.67
N MET A 134 -18.00 10.70 -4.66
CA MET A 134 -19.42 10.31 -4.63
C MET A 134 -20.36 11.47 -4.96
N ASN A 135 -19.90 12.71 -4.83
CA ASN A 135 -20.67 13.91 -5.10
C ASN A 135 -20.00 14.70 -6.20
N HIS A 136 -20.61 14.70 -7.41
CA HIS A 136 -20.01 15.24 -8.63
C HIS A 136 -20.24 16.75 -8.70
N GLY A 137 -19.30 17.52 -8.20
CA GLY A 137 -19.34 18.98 -8.31
C GLY A 137 -18.12 19.62 -7.66
N SER A 138 -17.69 20.73 -8.20
CA SER A 138 -16.60 21.55 -7.69
C SER A 138 -17.14 22.87 -7.18
N GLN A 139 -16.69 23.29 -6.00
CA GLN A 139 -16.96 24.63 -5.49
C GLN A 139 -16.01 25.69 -6.11
N TYR A 140 -14.98 25.23 -6.80
CA TYR A 140 -13.96 26.05 -7.47
C TYR A 140 -14.26 26.24 -8.96
N LEU A 141 -14.65 25.17 -9.68
CA LEU A 141 -14.89 25.26 -11.12
C LEU A 141 -16.13 26.12 -11.46
N PRO A 142 -16.08 26.92 -12.52
CA PRO A 142 -17.25 27.61 -13.05
C PRO A 142 -18.39 26.65 -13.38
N VAL A 143 -19.61 27.13 -13.40
CA VAL A 143 -20.81 26.34 -13.73
C VAL A 143 -20.67 25.61 -15.07
N ALA A 144 -20.09 26.28 -16.07
CA ALA A 144 -19.88 25.75 -17.42
C ALA A 144 -18.90 24.55 -17.42
N ASP A 145 -17.99 24.50 -16.46
CA ASP A 145 -16.90 23.52 -16.40
C ASP A 145 -17.14 22.41 -15.39
N GLN A 146 -18.30 22.32 -14.77
CA GLN A 146 -18.60 21.30 -13.76
C GLN A 146 -18.45 19.86 -14.29
N SER A 147 -18.74 19.62 -15.57
CA SER A 147 -18.52 18.33 -16.24
C SER A 147 -17.04 17.93 -16.35
N HIS A 148 -16.11 18.87 -16.19
CA HIS A 148 -14.68 18.66 -16.26
C HIS A 148 -14.05 18.27 -14.91
N LEU A 149 -14.84 18.09 -13.85
CA LEU A 149 -14.36 17.79 -12.49
C LEU A 149 -13.29 16.71 -12.46
N TYR A 150 -13.53 15.56 -13.08
CA TYR A 150 -12.57 14.44 -13.05
C TYR A 150 -11.27 14.76 -13.80
N ILE A 151 -11.38 15.45 -14.93
CA ILE A 151 -10.20 15.86 -15.72
C ILE A 151 -9.38 16.90 -14.92
N ALA A 152 -10.05 17.87 -14.31
CA ALA A 152 -9.41 18.90 -13.49
C ALA A 152 -8.73 18.25 -12.25
N TYR A 153 -9.42 17.32 -11.59
CA TYR A 153 -8.89 16.58 -10.45
C TYR A 153 -7.61 15.82 -10.83
N HIS A 154 -7.65 15.00 -11.91
CA HIS A 154 -6.49 14.24 -12.33
C HIS A 154 -5.31 15.09 -12.79
N ARG A 155 -5.57 16.22 -13.46
CA ARG A 155 -4.52 17.18 -13.82
C ARG A 155 -3.89 17.80 -12.58
N GLY A 156 -4.70 18.19 -11.59
CA GLY A 156 -4.23 18.71 -10.32
C GLY A 156 -3.43 17.67 -9.53
N PHE A 157 -3.92 16.43 -9.45
CA PHE A 157 -3.20 15.33 -8.85
C PHE A 157 -1.84 15.10 -9.52
N SER A 158 -1.79 15.03 -10.85
CA SER A 158 -0.55 14.84 -11.60
C SER A 158 0.44 15.98 -11.34
N ASN A 159 -0.05 17.24 -11.30
CA ASN A 159 0.80 18.38 -10.98
C ASN A 159 1.43 18.26 -9.58
N VAL A 160 0.65 17.86 -8.57
CA VAL A 160 1.16 17.65 -7.21
C VAL A 160 2.23 16.56 -7.19
N ILE A 161 1.96 15.40 -7.81
CA ILE A 161 2.91 14.28 -7.84
C ILE A 161 4.19 14.66 -8.62
N ASP A 162 4.08 15.35 -9.73
CA ASP A 162 5.25 15.81 -10.51
C ASP A 162 6.13 16.76 -9.69
N ARG A 163 5.53 17.71 -8.94
CA ARG A 163 6.23 18.61 -8.02
C ARG A 163 6.96 17.84 -6.92
N ILE A 164 6.29 16.85 -6.30
CA ILE A 164 6.87 16.00 -5.27
C ILE A 164 8.07 15.22 -5.84
N ARG A 165 7.89 14.56 -6.99
CA ARG A 165 8.96 13.77 -7.62
C ARG A 165 10.12 14.60 -8.12
N ALA A 166 9.89 15.84 -8.54
CA ALA A 166 10.97 16.75 -8.91
C ALA A 166 11.89 17.07 -7.72
N LYS A 167 11.32 17.18 -6.49
CA LYS A 167 12.05 17.53 -5.28
C LYS A 167 12.56 16.31 -4.50
N TYR A 168 11.79 15.22 -4.44
CA TYR A 168 12.03 14.04 -3.58
C TYR A 168 12.12 12.75 -4.40
N LYS A 169 13.20 12.60 -5.16
CA LYS A 169 13.38 11.51 -6.12
C LYS A 169 13.61 10.13 -5.45
N ASP A 170 14.21 10.13 -4.26
CA ASP A 170 14.69 8.91 -3.59
C ASP A 170 13.69 8.35 -2.56
N VAL A 171 12.60 9.06 -2.28
CA VAL A 171 11.56 8.61 -1.37
C VAL A 171 10.67 7.60 -2.07
N VAL A 172 10.55 6.41 -1.52
CA VAL A 172 9.62 5.41 -2.03
C VAL A 172 8.19 5.83 -1.70
N ILE A 173 7.31 5.85 -2.70
CA ILE A 173 5.88 6.17 -2.50
C ILE A 173 5.04 4.98 -2.94
N GLN A 174 4.30 4.39 -1.98
CA GLN A 174 3.31 3.35 -2.23
C GLN A 174 1.95 3.99 -2.48
N CYS A 175 1.29 3.59 -3.56
CA CYS A 175 -0.10 3.95 -3.84
C CYS A 175 -1.05 2.99 -3.13
N CYS A 176 -1.93 3.53 -2.31
CA CYS A 176 -3.07 2.83 -1.73
C CYS A 176 -4.36 3.61 -2.02
N ALA A 177 -5.45 2.89 -2.21
CA ALA A 177 -6.80 3.43 -2.30
C ALA A 177 -7.76 2.33 -1.86
N SER A 178 -7.83 2.07 -0.54
CA SER A 178 -8.45 0.88 0.05
C SER A 178 -7.92 -0.40 -0.63
N GLY A 179 -6.61 -0.48 -0.74
CA GLY A 179 -5.92 -1.45 -1.58
C GLY A 179 -5.62 -0.93 -2.99
N GLY A 180 -5.81 -1.77 -4.00
CA GLY A 180 -5.46 -1.50 -5.40
C GLY A 180 -6.49 -0.67 -6.20
N GLY A 181 -7.36 0.08 -5.55
CA GLY A 181 -8.45 0.82 -6.21
C GLY A 181 -7.99 1.83 -7.29
N ARG A 182 -6.73 2.26 -7.23
CA ARG A 182 -6.10 3.15 -8.23
C ARG A 182 -4.90 2.53 -8.92
N ALA A 183 -4.75 1.20 -8.86
CA ALA A 183 -3.65 0.51 -9.54
C ALA A 183 -3.83 0.60 -11.06
N ASN A 184 -3.05 1.44 -11.70
CA ASN A 184 -2.99 1.58 -13.15
C ASN A 184 -1.62 2.13 -13.58
N TRP A 185 -1.29 2.01 -14.87
CA TRP A 185 0.00 2.44 -15.42
C TRP A 185 0.27 3.93 -15.29
N GLY A 186 -0.77 4.77 -15.31
CA GLY A 186 -0.63 6.22 -15.12
C GLY A 186 -0.09 6.57 -13.74
N PHE A 187 -0.47 5.82 -12.70
CA PHE A 187 0.02 6.02 -11.34
C PHE A 187 1.47 5.58 -11.15
N LEU A 188 1.96 4.54 -11.88
CA LEU A 188 3.36 4.14 -11.80
C LEU A 188 4.35 5.24 -12.21
N ARG A 189 3.91 6.29 -12.89
CA ARG A 189 4.74 7.46 -13.15
C ARG A 189 5.19 8.17 -11.87
N GLY A 190 4.33 8.15 -10.85
CA GLY A 190 4.55 8.86 -9.59
C GLY A 190 4.72 7.97 -8.36
N PHE A 191 4.42 6.68 -8.50
CA PHE A 191 4.47 5.71 -7.39
C PHE A 191 5.39 4.54 -7.73
N ASP A 192 6.01 3.98 -6.72
CA ASP A 192 6.97 2.89 -6.88
C ASP A 192 6.31 1.51 -6.75
N GLU A 193 5.18 1.46 -6.06
CA GLU A 193 4.43 0.22 -5.81
C GLU A 193 2.97 0.48 -5.46
N PHE A 194 2.17 -0.59 -5.49
CA PHE A 194 0.77 -0.59 -5.05
C PHE A 194 0.58 -1.47 -3.84
N TRP A 195 -0.31 -1.06 -2.95
CA TRP A 195 -0.96 -1.93 -1.99
C TRP A 195 -2.06 -2.72 -2.70
N VAL A 196 -1.85 -4.02 -2.92
CA VAL A 196 -2.72 -4.83 -3.77
C VAL A 196 -4.15 -4.92 -3.22
N SER A 197 -4.28 -5.11 -1.91
CA SER A 197 -5.59 -5.20 -1.23
C SER A 197 -5.42 -5.07 0.28
N ASP A 198 -6.39 -4.43 0.95
CA ASP A 198 -6.51 -4.43 2.42
C ASP A 198 -6.90 -5.81 2.96
N ASN A 199 -7.41 -6.70 2.10
CA ASN A 199 -7.57 -8.10 2.45
C ASN A 199 -6.22 -8.81 2.36
N THR A 200 -5.63 -9.08 3.50
CA THR A 200 -4.32 -9.73 3.65
C THR A 200 -4.41 -11.23 3.96
N ASP A 201 -5.61 -11.83 3.83
CA ASP A 201 -5.76 -13.28 3.94
C ASP A 201 -4.92 -14.01 2.90
N ALA A 202 -3.97 -14.84 3.34
CA ALA A 202 -2.99 -15.45 2.45
C ALA A 202 -3.63 -16.31 1.35
N LEU A 203 -4.74 -17.02 1.66
CA LEU A 203 -5.42 -17.81 0.65
C LEU A 203 -6.04 -16.94 -0.44
N GLN A 204 -6.71 -15.84 -0.07
CA GLN A 204 -7.27 -14.92 -1.05
C GLN A 204 -6.19 -14.11 -1.77
N ARG A 205 -5.08 -13.82 -1.11
CA ARG A 205 -3.94 -13.15 -1.76
C ARG A 205 -3.32 -13.98 -2.89
N VAL A 206 -3.38 -15.31 -2.86
CA VAL A 206 -2.97 -16.13 -4.01
C VAL A 206 -3.78 -15.73 -5.26
N TYR A 207 -5.10 -15.61 -5.14
CA TYR A 207 -5.96 -15.16 -6.24
C TYR A 207 -5.66 -13.71 -6.67
N MET A 208 -5.60 -12.80 -5.70
CA MET A 208 -5.41 -11.38 -5.95
C MET A 208 -4.06 -11.08 -6.59
N GLN A 209 -2.97 -11.66 -6.07
CA GLN A 209 -1.63 -11.44 -6.58
C GLN A 209 -1.45 -12.10 -7.96
N TYR A 210 -2.03 -13.28 -8.18
CA TYR A 210 -2.06 -13.91 -9.49
C TYR A 210 -2.76 -13.01 -10.52
N GLY A 211 -3.98 -12.52 -10.20
CA GLY A 211 -4.73 -11.61 -11.07
C GLY A 211 -3.98 -10.30 -11.34
N THR A 212 -3.43 -9.67 -10.30
CA THR A 212 -2.65 -8.43 -10.41
C THR A 212 -1.41 -8.62 -11.31
N SER A 213 -0.80 -9.80 -11.25
CA SER A 213 0.41 -10.12 -12.04
C SER A 213 0.20 -10.09 -13.57
N PHE A 214 -1.04 -10.11 -14.07
CA PHE A 214 -1.31 -9.90 -15.49
C PHE A 214 -1.02 -8.48 -15.96
N PHE A 215 -1.04 -7.52 -15.04
CA PHE A 215 -0.88 -6.10 -15.34
C PHE A 215 0.40 -5.51 -14.79
N PHE A 216 0.90 -6.03 -13.64
CA PHE A 216 2.02 -5.41 -12.91
C PHE A 216 3.05 -6.46 -12.48
N PRO A 217 4.35 -6.12 -12.54
CA PRO A 217 5.42 -6.99 -12.07
C PRO A 217 5.43 -7.11 -10.55
N ALA A 218 6.06 -8.16 -10.04
CA ALA A 218 6.14 -8.41 -8.59
C ALA A 218 6.79 -7.26 -7.80
N ILE A 219 7.71 -6.51 -8.41
CA ILE A 219 8.34 -5.34 -7.78
C ILE A 219 7.33 -4.24 -7.47
N ALA A 220 6.22 -4.15 -8.21
CA ALA A 220 5.16 -3.16 -7.97
C ALA A 220 4.06 -3.65 -7.01
N MET A 221 4.10 -4.90 -6.57
CA MET A 221 3.06 -5.52 -5.74
C MET A 221 3.52 -5.68 -4.30
N ALA A 222 3.08 -4.83 -3.39
CA ALA A 222 3.31 -5.00 -1.96
C ALA A 222 2.54 -6.22 -1.42
N SER A 223 3.24 -7.10 -0.73
CA SER A 223 2.70 -8.35 -0.21
C SER A 223 3.20 -8.60 1.21
N HIS A 224 2.28 -8.64 2.17
CA HIS A 224 2.63 -8.69 3.58
C HIS A 224 2.20 -10.00 4.26
N ILE A 225 3.04 -10.43 5.19
CA ILE A 225 2.67 -11.46 6.18
C ILE A 225 1.80 -10.77 7.23
N SER A 226 0.52 -11.14 7.32
CA SER A 226 -0.42 -10.56 8.29
C SER A 226 -0.63 -11.45 9.51
N ALA A 227 -1.21 -10.86 10.56
CA ALA A 227 -1.62 -11.59 11.76
C ALA A 227 -2.78 -12.55 11.46
N VAL A 228 -2.98 -13.52 12.36
CA VAL A 228 -4.14 -14.43 12.36
C VAL A 228 -4.83 -14.41 13.72
N PRO A 229 -6.15 -14.60 13.79
CA PRO A 229 -7.11 -14.67 12.66
C PRO A 229 -7.05 -13.42 11.78
N ASN A 230 -7.18 -13.58 10.46
CA ASN A 230 -7.18 -12.44 9.54
C ASN A 230 -8.35 -11.48 9.87
N HIS A 231 -8.08 -10.19 9.89
CA HIS A 231 -9.06 -9.18 10.31
C HIS A 231 -10.26 -9.02 9.35
N THR A 232 -10.13 -9.43 8.08
CA THR A 232 -11.18 -9.32 7.07
C THR A 232 -12.05 -10.57 6.98
N VAL A 233 -11.44 -11.75 6.94
CA VAL A 233 -12.14 -13.01 6.68
C VAL A 233 -12.10 -13.99 7.86
N PHE A 234 -11.46 -13.62 8.96
CA PHE A 234 -11.34 -14.39 10.20
C PHE A 234 -10.71 -15.78 10.05
N ARG A 235 -9.99 -16.02 8.94
CA ARG A 235 -9.29 -17.27 8.68
C ARG A 235 -7.96 -17.30 9.42
N THR A 236 -7.62 -18.51 9.91
CA THR A 236 -6.29 -18.81 10.43
C THR A 236 -5.58 -19.74 9.46
N THR A 237 -4.38 -19.33 9.02
CA THR A 237 -3.47 -20.12 8.21
C THR A 237 -2.12 -20.21 8.89
N SER A 238 -1.33 -21.25 8.56
CA SER A 238 0.01 -21.39 9.12
C SER A 238 0.91 -20.19 8.76
N LEU A 239 1.85 -19.86 9.64
CA LEU A 239 2.81 -18.79 9.36
C LEU A 239 3.63 -19.08 8.10
N LYS A 240 4.02 -20.35 7.89
CA LYS A 240 4.75 -20.78 6.68
C LYS A 240 3.96 -20.46 5.40
N TYR A 241 2.65 -20.76 5.36
CA TYR A 241 1.81 -20.46 4.20
C TYR A 241 1.73 -18.95 3.92
N ARG A 242 1.55 -18.13 4.98
CA ARG A 242 1.53 -16.67 4.88
C ARG A 242 2.85 -16.11 4.35
N ILE A 243 3.96 -16.65 4.82
CA ILE A 243 5.31 -16.30 4.34
C ILE A 243 5.46 -16.60 2.85
N ASP A 244 5.14 -17.82 2.43
CA ASP A 244 5.32 -18.25 1.03
C ASP A 244 4.50 -17.41 0.06
N VAL A 245 3.27 -17.04 0.44
CA VAL A 245 2.44 -16.15 -0.38
C VAL A 245 3.04 -14.73 -0.42
N ALA A 246 3.48 -14.20 0.71
CA ALA A 246 4.03 -12.85 0.78
C ALA A 246 5.36 -12.72 0.01
N MET A 247 6.18 -13.77 -0.03
CA MET A 247 7.46 -13.78 -0.75
C MET A 247 7.31 -13.73 -2.28
N SER A 248 6.11 -13.93 -2.83
CA SER A 248 5.86 -13.84 -4.28
C SER A 248 5.68 -12.41 -4.82
N GLY A 249 5.79 -11.39 -3.95
CA GLY A 249 5.76 -9.97 -4.27
C GLY A 249 6.84 -9.20 -3.52
N ARG A 250 6.62 -7.91 -3.24
CA ARG A 250 7.46 -7.12 -2.33
C ARG A 250 7.12 -7.47 -0.89
N LEU A 251 7.99 -8.23 -0.26
CA LEU A 251 7.77 -8.75 1.08
C LEU A 251 7.72 -7.64 2.14
N GLY A 252 6.66 -7.65 2.92
CA GLY A 252 6.50 -6.87 4.14
C GLY A 252 5.84 -7.68 5.26
N MET A 253 5.64 -7.06 6.43
CA MET A 253 5.04 -7.68 7.60
C MET A 253 4.08 -6.73 8.31
N GLU A 254 2.87 -7.23 8.60
CA GLU A 254 1.83 -6.58 9.42
C GLU A 254 1.52 -7.44 10.64
N ILE A 255 2.57 -7.82 11.37
CA ILE A 255 2.45 -8.62 12.59
C ILE A 255 3.12 -7.87 13.72
N GLN A 256 2.51 -7.89 14.89
CA GLN A 256 3.12 -7.33 16.08
C GLN A 256 4.11 -8.33 16.69
N PRO A 257 5.42 -8.08 16.67
CA PRO A 257 6.43 -9.05 17.16
C PRO A 257 6.26 -9.44 18.63
N LYS A 258 5.61 -8.59 19.44
CA LYS A 258 5.31 -8.89 20.85
C LYS A 258 4.33 -10.05 21.03
N ASN A 259 3.51 -10.33 20.01
CA ASN A 259 2.50 -11.41 20.04
C ASN A 259 3.01 -12.70 19.39
N MET A 260 4.26 -12.73 18.91
CA MET A 260 4.86 -13.89 18.24
C MET A 260 5.68 -14.73 19.23
N THR A 261 5.65 -16.05 19.06
CA THR A 261 6.58 -16.94 19.76
C THR A 261 8.00 -16.78 19.25
N ASP A 262 8.98 -17.33 19.94
CA ASP A 262 10.37 -17.24 19.52
C ASP A 262 10.64 -18.12 18.27
N GLU A 263 9.93 -19.23 18.10
CA GLU A 263 9.94 -20.07 16.91
C GLU A 263 9.38 -19.31 15.69
N GLU A 264 8.26 -18.59 15.87
CA GLU A 264 7.68 -17.74 14.81
C GLU A 264 8.62 -16.61 14.40
N LYS A 265 9.26 -15.96 15.38
CA LYS A 265 10.28 -14.94 15.12
C LYS A 265 11.50 -15.52 14.38
N ALA A 266 11.93 -16.74 14.75
CA ALA A 266 13.03 -17.44 14.09
C ALA A 266 12.67 -17.78 12.63
N LEU A 267 11.45 -18.28 12.40
CA LEU A 267 10.96 -18.59 11.05
C LEU A 267 10.89 -17.31 10.18
N CYS A 268 10.39 -16.20 10.72
CA CYS A 268 10.36 -14.93 9.99
C CYS A 268 11.78 -14.41 9.67
N ARG A 269 12.74 -14.51 10.60
CA ARG A 269 14.13 -14.13 10.31
C ARG A 269 14.73 -14.96 9.17
N LYS A 270 14.50 -16.27 9.19
CA LYS A 270 14.93 -17.18 8.12
C LYS A 270 14.30 -16.76 6.79
N ALA A 271 12.98 -16.56 6.75
CA ALA A 271 12.25 -16.16 5.56
C ALA A 271 12.74 -14.82 4.98
N ILE A 272 13.03 -13.82 5.83
CA ILE A 272 13.59 -12.54 5.39
C ILE A 272 14.99 -12.72 4.77
N SER A 273 15.82 -13.59 5.34
CA SER A 273 17.14 -13.91 4.79
C SER A 273 17.02 -14.59 3.43
N GLU A 274 16.19 -15.62 3.31
CA GLU A 274 15.91 -16.34 2.07
C GLU A 274 15.32 -15.38 1.00
N TYR A 275 14.39 -14.51 1.40
CA TYR A 275 13.82 -13.53 0.47
C TYR A 275 14.87 -12.57 -0.09
N LYS A 276 15.85 -12.14 0.70
CA LYS A 276 16.94 -11.28 0.21
C LYS A 276 17.77 -11.96 -0.87
N GLU A 277 17.91 -13.29 -0.83
CA GLU A 277 18.61 -14.07 -1.83
C GLU A 277 17.80 -14.25 -3.11
N ILE A 278 16.49 -14.56 -2.98
CA ILE A 278 15.62 -14.80 -4.14
C ILE A 278 15.00 -13.51 -4.71
N ARG A 279 15.00 -12.42 -3.96
CA ARG A 279 14.38 -11.15 -4.35
C ARG A 279 14.76 -10.65 -5.75
N PRO A 280 16.03 -10.71 -6.20
CA PRO A 280 16.37 -10.27 -7.56
C PRO A 280 15.62 -11.07 -8.64
N VAL A 281 15.44 -12.38 -8.43
CA VAL A 281 14.69 -13.23 -9.37
C VAL A 281 13.19 -12.95 -9.30
N VAL A 282 12.63 -12.80 -8.09
CA VAL A 282 11.19 -12.53 -7.91
C VAL A 282 10.79 -11.18 -8.47
N GLN A 283 11.59 -10.14 -8.24
CA GLN A 283 11.23 -8.76 -8.60
C GLN A 283 11.57 -8.40 -10.04
N PHE A 284 12.58 -9.02 -10.64
CA PHE A 284 13.10 -8.66 -11.96
C PHE A 284 13.11 -9.80 -12.96
N GLY A 285 12.83 -11.04 -12.54
CA GLY A 285 12.75 -12.20 -13.43
C GLY A 285 11.44 -12.27 -14.21
N ASP A 286 11.45 -13.08 -15.28
CA ASP A 286 10.27 -13.39 -16.07
C ASP A 286 9.29 -14.24 -15.28
N LEU A 287 8.02 -13.86 -15.27
CA LEU A 287 6.96 -14.61 -14.60
C LEU A 287 6.30 -15.63 -15.53
N TYR A 288 6.31 -16.89 -15.12
CA TYR A 288 5.56 -17.97 -15.72
C TYR A 288 4.40 -18.40 -14.80
N ARG A 289 3.17 -18.29 -15.28
CA ARG A 289 1.95 -18.73 -14.59
C ARG A 289 1.67 -20.16 -14.99
N LEU A 290 1.94 -21.12 -14.10
CA LEU A 290 1.94 -22.54 -14.42
C LEU A 290 0.60 -23.20 -14.14
N VAL A 291 -0.05 -22.85 -13.05
CA VAL A 291 -1.39 -23.32 -12.67
C VAL A 291 -2.20 -22.14 -12.13
N SER A 292 -3.32 -21.88 -12.78
CA SER A 292 -4.24 -20.81 -12.36
C SER A 292 -5.00 -21.19 -11.09
N PRO A 293 -5.10 -20.31 -10.09
CA PRO A 293 -5.96 -20.54 -8.92
C PRO A 293 -7.45 -20.57 -9.28
N TYR A 294 -7.82 -20.05 -10.46
CA TYR A 294 -9.20 -19.99 -10.93
C TYR A 294 -9.67 -21.28 -11.61
N ASP A 295 -8.78 -22.24 -11.86
CA ASP A 295 -9.11 -23.52 -12.52
C ASP A 295 -9.77 -24.55 -11.59
N ASN A 296 -10.16 -24.14 -10.37
CA ASN A 296 -10.88 -24.94 -9.38
C ASN A 296 -10.18 -26.27 -8.95
N GLN A 297 -8.87 -26.35 -9.14
CA GLN A 297 -8.09 -27.53 -8.76
C GLN A 297 -7.56 -27.49 -7.32
N GLY A 298 -7.91 -26.45 -6.56
CA GLY A 298 -7.40 -26.24 -5.19
C GLY A 298 -5.88 -26.06 -5.13
N LEU A 299 -5.29 -25.62 -6.23
CA LEU A 299 -3.86 -25.47 -6.43
C LEU A 299 -3.58 -24.23 -7.25
N SER A 300 -2.49 -23.52 -6.92
CA SER A 300 -1.93 -22.49 -7.78
C SER A 300 -0.41 -22.64 -7.84
N SER A 301 0.17 -22.27 -8.99
CA SER A 301 1.61 -22.31 -9.17
C SER A 301 2.09 -21.22 -10.11
N ILE A 302 3.15 -20.54 -9.70
CA ILE A 302 3.89 -19.57 -10.52
C ILE A 302 5.39 -19.84 -10.40
N MET A 303 6.15 -19.31 -11.34
CA MET A 303 7.60 -19.42 -11.33
C MET A 303 8.22 -18.14 -11.89
N TYR A 304 9.20 -17.61 -11.21
CA TYR A 304 10.04 -16.52 -11.71
C TYR A 304 11.37 -17.08 -12.16
N VAL A 305 11.85 -16.64 -13.31
CA VAL A 305 13.14 -17.09 -13.89
C VAL A 305 14.03 -15.87 -14.13
N SER A 306 15.27 -15.95 -13.73
CA SER A 306 16.27 -14.91 -13.98
C SER A 306 16.46 -14.64 -15.48
N GLU A 307 16.87 -13.44 -15.87
CA GLU A 307 17.20 -13.09 -17.25
C GLU A 307 18.22 -14.06 -17.88
N ALA A 308 19.24 -14.46 -17.10
CA ALA A 308 20.24 -15.44 -17.54
C ALA A 308 19.73 -16.89 -17.64
N LYS A 309 18.46 -17.16 -17.22
CA LYS A 309 17.82 -18.48 -17.21
C LYS A 309 18.55 -19.56 -16.41
N ASP A 310 19.40 -19.15 -15.46
CA ASP A 310 20.22 -19.99 -14.60
C ASP A 310 19.68 -20.16 -13.20
N LYS A 311 18.70 -19.32 -12.81
CA LYS A 311 18.04 -19.33 -11.50
C LYS A 311 16.54 -19.20 -11.67
N ALA A 312 15.80 -19.91 -10.81
CA ALA A 312 14.34 -19.81 -10.76
C ALA A 312 13.85 -19.88 -9.32
N VAL A 313 12.72 -19.23 -9.08
CA VAL A 313 11.96 -19.33 -7.83
C VAL A 313 10.59 -19.87 -8.18
N PHE A 314 10.29 -21.08 -7.69
CA PHE A 314 9.07 -21.79 -7.95
C PHE A 314 8.16 -21.72 -6.72
N TYR A 315 6.91 -21.29 -6.92
CA TYR A 315 5.86 -21.27 -5.91
C TYR A 315 4.78 -22.28 -6.25
N TRP A 316 4.38 -23.04 -5.25
CA TRP A 316 3.29 -23.99 -5.34
C TRP A 316 2.45 -23.93 -4.06
N TRP A 317 1.20 -23.53 -4.21
CA TRP A 317 0.27 -23.35 -3.09
C TRP A 317 -0.87 -24.33 -3.18
N LYS A 318 -1.02 -25.18 -2.17
CA LYS A 318 -2.20 -26.02 -1.99
C LYS A 318 -3.27 -25.19 -1.27
N MET A 319 -4.35 -24.90 -1.96
CA MET A 319 -5.40 -23.99 -1.50
C MET A 319 -6.62 -24.74 -0.95
N ALA A 320 -6.82 -26.00 -1.33
CA ALA A 320 -7.88 -26.87 -0.83
C ALA A 320 -7.42 -28.32 -0.75
N ASN A 321 -8.08 -29.11 0.06
CA ASN A 321 -7.93 -30.56 0.12
C ASN A 321 -9.18 -31.19 -0.47
N PHE A 322 -8.99 -32.06 -1.45
CA PHE A 322 -10.04 -32.90 -2.02
C PHE A 322 -9.77 -34.35 -1.73
N TYR A 323 -10.82 -35.12 -1.45
CA TYR A 323 -10.71 -36.56 -1.27
C TYR A 323 -10.46 -37.24 -2.60
N ASN A 324 -9.50 -38.17 -2.64
CA ASN A 324 -9.13 -38.95 -3.83
C ASN A 324 -8.82 -38.14 -5.12
N VAL A 325 -8.32 -36.93 -5.01
CA VAL A 325 -7.85 -36.15 -6.17
C VAL A 325 -6.34 -36.25 -6.27
N HIS A 326 -5.85 -36.70 -7.42
CA HIS A 326 -4.44 -36.61 -7.74
C HIS A 326 -4.05 -35.17 -8.04
N LEU A 327 -2.97 -34.68 -7.43
CA LEU A 327 -2.43 -33.37 -7.73
C LEU A 327 -1.91 -33.36 -9.20
N PRO A 328 -2.18 -32.30 -9.97
CA PRO A 328 -1.71 -32.21 -11.33
C PRO A 328 -0.17 -32.16 -11.38
N ARG A 329 0.39 -32.67 -12.44
CA ARG A 329 1.81 -32.46 -12.76
C ARG A 329 1.99 -31.01 -13.20
N VAL A 330 2.97 -30.32 -12.61
CA VAL A 330 3.30 -28.96 -12.99
C VAL A 330 4.53 -29.00 -13.88
N LYS A 331 4.38 -28.49 -15.11
CA LYS A 331 5.48 -28.39 -16.08
C LYS A 331 6.21 -27.08 -15.82
N MET A 332 7.51 -27.14 -15.54
CA MET A 332 8.40 -26.00 -15.44
C MET A 332 8.56 -25.31 -16.82
N ALA A 333 8.80 -23.99 -16.81
CA ALA A 333 8.94 -23.20 -18.01
C ALA A 333 10.07 -22.16 -17.85
N GLY A 334 10.63 -21.71 -18.98
CA GLY A 334 11.57 -20.59 -19.03
C GLY A 334 13.02 -20.88 -18.67
N LEU A 335 13.34 -22.05 -18.14
CA LEU A 335 14.73 -22.46 -17.87
C LEU A 335 15.45 -22.88 -19.18
N ASP A 336 16.76 -22.71 -19.18
CA ASP A 336 17.59 -23.20 -20.30
C ASP A 336 17.71 -24.73 -20.25
N ALA A 337 17.13 -25.39 -21.24
CA ALA A 337 17.14 -26.87 -21.33
C ALA A 337 18.54 -27.48 -21.39
N ASN A 338 19.56 -26.71 -21.77
CA ASN A 338 20.95 -27.17 -21.84
C ASN A 338 21.67 -27.10 -20.50
N ARG A 339 21.01 -26.55 -19.45
CA ARG A 339 21.57 -26.37 -18.09
C ARG A 339 20.87 -27.21 -17.02
N ILE A 340 19.96 -28.07 -17.44
CA ILE A 340 19.17 -28.90 -16.52
C ILE A 340 19.71 -30.34 -16.56
#